data_b992373a60392f584d7956385f5fe469
#
_entry.id   b992373a60392f584d7956385f5fe469
#
_cell.length_a   1.000
_cell.length_b   1.000
_cell.length_c   1.000
_cell.angle_alpha   90.00
_cell.angle_beta   90.00
_cell.angle_gamma   90.00
#
_symmetry.space_group_name_H-M   'P 1'
#
loop_
_entity.id
_entity.type
_entity.pdbx_description
1 polymer ?
#
loop_
_entity_poly.entity_id
_entity_poly.type
_entity_poly.pdbx_seq_one_letter_code
_entity_poly.pdbx_strand_id
1 'polypeptide(L)'
;MNFLAAVKATTKPPMPHQQAAWSWAWELMSPDEQATFLDKFRADPPAKAITEPTYGNTWAGVTAAAKVSGAKYPELVAAQWALESGYGKHVSGTHNYFGLKGSGTATKTQEFINGQMVSMVDSFIDFPDLLSCVRYLVHRWHCDYVAYKGCNSAANRNEAAKWLVKDGYATDPNYADKLIKLMRENGAPAKATSVLLKVPYEAQNDNKSGTGYRECFSSSCAMLAKFYGKVKSDDEYNAIRAKYGD
;
A
#
# COMPACT_ATOMS: atom_id res chain seq x y z
N MET A 1 12.11 22.18 -29.80
CA MET A 1 10.75 21.56 -29.65
C MET A 1 10.35 21.81 -28.21
N ASN A 2 9.15 22.30 -27.92
CA ASN A 2 8.75 22.52 -26.53
C ASN A 2 8.45 21.18 -25.83
N PHE A 3 8.53 21.14 -24.50
CA PHE A 3 8.34 19.95 -23.68
C PHE A 3 7.04 19.21 -23.98
N LEU A 4 5.91 19.93 -24.06
CA LEU A 4 4.59 19.30 -24.29
C LEU A 4 4.50 18.65 -25.68
N ALA A 5 5.13 19.23 -26.71
CA ALA A 5 5.17 18.64 -28.04
C ALA A 5 6.05 17.38 -28.07
N ALA A 6 7.16 17.39 -27.33
CA ALA A 6 8.05 16.23 -27.21
C ALA A 6 7.37 15.08 -26.45
N VAL A 7 6.66 15.38 -25.35
CA VAL A 7 5.99 14.38 -24.52
C VAL A 7 4.70 13.84 -25.14
N LYS A 8 3.99 14.61 -25.99
CA LYS A 8 2.84 14.10 -26.73
C LYS A 8 3.14 12.87 -27.60
N ALA A 9 4.40 12.70 -27.99
CA ALA A 9 4.85 11.52 -28.73
C ALA A 9 5.17 10.32 -27.83
N THR A 10 5.02 10.46 -26.52
CA THR A 10 5.27 9.39 -25.54
C THR A 10 3.97 8.78 -25.04
N THR A 11 4.03 7.56 -24.54
CA THR A 11 2.82 6.83 -24.07
C THR A 11 2.45 7.13 -22.62
N LYS A 12 3.28 7.88 -21.89
CA LYS A 12 3.04 8.25 -20.48
C LYS A 12 3.10 9.78 -20.32
N PRO A 13 2.04 10.52 -20.69
CA PRO A 13 2.05 11.97 -20.53
C PRO A 13 2.11 12.35 -19.05
N PRO A 14 2.80 13.44 -18.68
CA PRO A 14 2.85 13.94 -17.32
C PRO A 14 1.49 14.39 -16.84
N MET A 15 1.25 14.28 -15.54
CA MET A 15 0.04 14.82 -14.91
C MET A 15 -0.01 16.34 -15.06
N PRO A 16 -1.21 16.94 -15.15
CA PRO A 16 -1.35 18.39 -15.40
C PRO A 16 -0.54 19.28 -14.45
N HIS A 17 -0.46 18.92 -13.17
CA HIS A 17 0.31 19.68 -12.18
C HIS A 17 1.83 19.57 -12.36
N GLN A 18 2.30 18.54 -13.06
CA GLN A 18 3.73 18.33 -13.37
C GLN A 18 4.14 19.07 -14.63
N GLN A 19 3.21 19.36 -15.55
CA GLN A 19 3.50 19.92 -16.85
C GLN A 19 4.19 21.29 -16.76
N ALA A 20 3.74 22.17 -15.87
CA ALA A 20 4.30 23.50 -15.70
C ALA A 20 5.75 23.44 -15.16
N ALA A 21 5.98 22.67 -14.09
CA ALA A 21 7.29 22.52 -13.49
C ALA A 21 8.31 21.88 -14.45
N TRP A 22 7.88 20.85 -15.19
CA TRP A 22 8.77 20.14 -16.10
C TRP A 22 9.01 20.91 -17.42
N SER A 23 8.05 21.72 -17.88
CA SER A 23 8.27 22.60 -19.03
C SER A 23 9.36 23.61 -18.77
N TRP A 24 9.41 24.19 -17.58
CA TRP A 24 10.48 25.11 -17.19
C TRP A 24 11.84 24.38 -17.09
N ALA A 25 11.88 23.22 -16.44
CA ALA A 25 13.11 22.42 -16.33
C ALA A 25 13.63 21.98 -17.71
N TRP A 26 12.74 21.64 -18.64
CA TRP A 26 13.07 21.24 -20.00
C TRP A 26 13.85 22.29 -20.79
N GLU A 27 13.50 23.56 -20.63
CA GLU A 27 14.16 24.66 -21.33
C GLU A 27 15.59 24.90 -20.85
N LEU A 28 15.93 24.44 -19.65
CA LEU A 28 17.27 24.52 -19.05
C LEU A 28 18.14 23.31 -19.39
N MET A 29 17.61 22.25 -19.95
CA MET A 29 18.32 21.01 -20.28
C MET A 29 19.02 21.13 -21.63
N SER A 30 20.21 20.56 -21.72
CA SER A 30 20.87 20.29 -23.00
C SER A 30 20.10 19.25 -23.83
N PRO A 31 20.33 19.15 -25.15
CA PRO A 31 19.67 18.14 -26.01
C PRO A 31 19.83 16.71 -25.51
N ASP A 32 20.98 16.34 -24.95
CA ASP A 32 21.24 15.00 -24.43
C ASP A 32 20.47 14.72 -23.12
N GLU A 33 20.38 15.73 -22.25
CA GLU A 33 19.57 15.66 -21.04
C GLU A 33 18.10 15.59 -21.36
N GLN A 34 17.63 16.33 -22.38
CA GLN A 34 16.25 16.25 -22.87
C GLN A 34 15.93 14.85 -23.40
N ALA A 35 16.83 14.24 -24.17
CA ALA A 35 16.66 12.88 -24.66
C ALA A 35 16.56 11.86 -23.51
N THR A 36 17.48 11.96 -22.53
CA THR A 36 17.47 11.11 -21.34
C THR A 36 16.21 11.31 -20.48
N PHE A 37 15.74 12.55 -20.39
CA PHE A 37 14.51 12.86 -19.65
C PHE A 37 13.26 12.27 -20.34
N LEU A 38 13.19 12.33 -21.67
CA LEU A 38 12.10 11.74 -22.45
C LEU A 38 12.04 10.23 -22.34
N ASP A 39 13.17 9.55 -22.13
CA ASP A 39 13.19 8.09 -21.94
C ASP A 39 12.34 7.64 -20.75
N LYS A 40 12.17 8.49 -19.74
CA LYS A 40 11.29 8.22 -18.60
C LYS A 40 9.78 8.18 -18.97
N PHE A 41 9.41 8.77 -20.12
CA PHE A 41 8.04 8.77 -20.63
C PHE A 41 7.85 7.80 -21.80
N ARG A 42 8.93 7.21 -22.32
CA ARG A 42 8.81 6.14 -23.29
C ARG A 42 8.14 4.95 -22.60
N ALA A 43 7.24 4.29 -23.31
CA ALA A 43 6.79 3.00 -22.85
C ALA A 43 8.01 2.10 -22.75
N ASP A 44 8.25 1.53 -21.61
CA ASP A 44 9.05 0.31 -21.58
C ASP A 44 8.49 -0.61 -22.66
N PRO A 45 9.34 -1.35 -23.43
CA PRO A 45 8.85 -2.41 -24.32
C PRO A 45 7.86 -3.22 -23.50
N PRO A 46 6.69 -3.61 -24.03
CA PRO A 46 5.56 -4.04 -23.24
C PRO A 46 6.05 -4.98 -22.16
N ALA A 47 6.25 -4.44 -20.99
CA ALA A 47 6.56 -5.23 -19.80
C ALA A 47 5.42 -6.22 -19.79
N LYS A 48 5.77 -7.52 -19.91
CA LYS A 48 4.88 -8.66 -19.72
C LYS A 48 3.84 -8.19 -18.73
N ALA A 49 2.60 -7.98 -19.20
CA ALA A 49 1.57 -7.27 -18.48
C ALA A 49 1.62 -7.75 -17.03
N ILE A 50 2.13 -6.92 -16.15
CA ILE A 50 2.03 -7.17 -14.71
C ILE A 50 0.54 -6.94 -14.50
N THR A 51 -0.23 -8.01 -14.62
CA THR A 51 -1.60 -8.01 -14.15
C THR A 51 -1.49 -7.61 -12.69
N GLU A 52 -1.93 -6.39 -12.39
CA GLU A 52 -2.01 -5.98 -10.97
C GLU A 52 -2.74 -7.10 -10.24
N PRO A 53 -2.22 -7.57 -9.09
CA PRO A 53 -2.84 -8.68 -8.38
C PRO A 53 -4.29 -8.33 -8.10
N THR A 54 -5.22 -9.18 -8.55
CA THR A 54 -6.64 -9.02 -8.28
C THR A 54 -6.88 -9.28 -6.79
N TYR A 55 -7.37 -8.29 -6.09
CA TYR A 55 -7.70 -8.40 -4.67
C TYR A 55 -9.17 -8.84 -4.53
N GLY A 56 -9.39 -9.94 -3.82
CA GLY A 56 -10.74 -10.45 -3.57
C GLY A 56 -11.52 -9.53 -2.62
N ASN A 57 -12.85 -9.49 -2.81
CA ASN A 57 -13.79 -8.78 -1.92
C ASN A 57 -13.96 -9.54 -0.60
N THR A 58 -12.89 -9.59 0.19
CA THR A 58 -12.77 -10.29 1.48
C THR A 58 -11.93 -9.47 2.44
N TRP A 59 -12.02 -9.74 3.74
CA TRP A 59 -11.16 -9.10 4.75
C TRP A 59 -9.66 -9.15 4.37
N ALA A 60 -9.18 -10.32 4.00
CA ALA A 60 -7.78 -10.52 3.60
C ALA A 60 -7.42 -9.75 2.32
N GLY A 61 -8.32 -9.75 1.32
CA GLY A 61 -8.12 -9.03 0.06
C GLY A 61 -8.08 -7.51 0.27
N VAL A 62 -9.00 -6.96 1.06
CA VAL A 62 -9.02 -5.53 1.40
C VAL A 62 -7.79 -5.14 2.22
N THR A 63 -7.39 -5.98 3.20
CA THR A 63 -6.17 -5.74 3.99
C THR A 63 -4.92 -5.70 3.08
N ALA A 64 -4.81 -6.64 2.13
CA ALA A 64 -3.71 -6.67 1.18
C ALA A 64 -3.71 -5.44 0.25
N ALA A 65 -4.88 -5.06 -0.29
CA ALA A 65 -5.04 -3.86 -1.10
C ALA A 65 -4.69 -2.58 -0.32
N ALA A 66 -5.10 -2.47 0.94
CA ALA A 66 -4.79 -1.35 1.81
C ALA A 66 -3.27 -1.23 2.08
N LYS A 67 -2.60 -2.36 2.31
CA LYS A 67 -1.15 -2.39 2.51
C LYS A 67 -0.39 -1.85 1.30
N VAL A 68 -0.70 -2.29 0.09
CA VAL A 68 -0.04 -1.80 -1.13
C VAL A 68 -0.45 -0.37 -1.49
N SER A 69 -1.55 0.12 -0.95
CA SER A 69 -2.01 1.51 -1.08
C SER A 69 -1.37 2.47 -0.06
N GLY A 70 -0.53 1.97 0.86
CA GLY A 70 0.19 2.81 1.82
C GLY A 70 -0.51 3.00 3.18
N ALA A 71 -1.51 2.18 3.52
CA ALA A 71 -2.10 2.21 4.84
C ALA A 71 -1.13 1.62 5.89
N LYS A 72 -0.82 2.40 6.93
CA LYS A 72 -0.04 1.94 8.09
C LYS A 72 -0.79 0.90 8.91
N TYR A 73 -2.11 0.99 8.93
CA TYR A 73 -3.03 0.10 9.64
C TYR A 73 -4.02 -0.53 8.66
N PRO A 74 -3.59 -1.51 7.82
CA PRO A 74 -4.43 -2.08 6.77
C PRO A 74 -5.72 -2.73 7.28
N GLU A 75 -5.69 -3.30 8.50
CA GLU A 75 -6.87 -3.86 9.15
C GLU A 75 -7.93 -2.81 9.51
N LEU A 76 -7.56 -1.54 9.67
CA LEU A 76 -8.51 -0.45 9.86
C LEU A 76 -9.33 -0.21 8.59
N VAL A 77 -8.69 -0.27 7.42
CA VAL A 77 -9.37 -0.17 6.13
C VAL A 77 -10.33 -1.34 5.92
N ALA A 78 -9.90 -2.56 6.30
CA ALA A 78 -10.78 -3.72 6.24
C ALA A 78 -11.97 -3.61 7.21
N ALA A 79 -11.78 -2.98 8.39
CA ALA A 79 -12.86 -2.71 9.33
C ALA A 79 -13.85 -1.66 8.78
N GLN A 80 -13.36 -0.62 8.10
CA GLN A 80 -14.22 0.35 7.39
C GLN A 80 -15.03 -0.36 6.30
N TRP A 81 -14.37 -1.17 5.44
CA TRP A 81 -15.06 -1.96 4.42
C TRP A 81 -16.14 -2.87 5.00
N ALA A 82 -15.84 -3.59 6.09
CA ALA A 82 -16.81 -4.46 6.73
C ALA A 82 -18.03 -3.71 7.28
N LEU A 83 -17.78 -2.54 7.89
CA LEU A 83 -18.83 -1.71 8.47
C LEU A 83 -19.69 -1.02 7.41
N GLU A 84 -19.06 -0.38 6.41
CA GLU A 84 -19.73 0.43 5.39
C GLU A 84 -20.49 -0.43 4.36
N SER A 85 -19.92 -1.57 3.98
CA SER A 85 -20.50 -2.42 2.93
C SER A 85 -21.09 -3.73 3.43
N GLY A 86 -21.18 -3.94 4.75
CA GLY A 86 -21.63 -5.22 5.29
C GLY A 86 -20.79 -6.40 4.79
N TYR A 87 -19.47 -6.29 4.90
CA TYR A 87 -18.51 -7.25 4.37
C TYR A 87 -18.58 -7.39 2.83
N GLY A 88 -18.68 -6.27 2.14
CA GLY A 88 -18.68 -6.22 0.67
C GLY A 88 -19.99 -6.64 -0.01
N LYS A 89 -21.07 -6.79 0.75
CA LYS A 89 -22.39 -7.20 0.23
C LYS A 89 -23.17 -6.02 -0.37
N HIS A 90 -22.90 -4.82 0.08
CA HIS A 90 -23.60 -3.60 -0.32
C HIS A 90 -22.61 -2.57 -0.84
N VAL A 91 -22.86 -2.03 -1.99
CA VAL A 91 -22.05 -0.99 -2.63
C VAL A 91 -22.95 0.17 -3.05
N SER A 92 -22.44 1.39 -2.93
CA SER A 92 -23.21 2.61 -3.26
C SER A 92 -22.95 3.13 -4.69
N GLY A 93 -22.11 2.47 -5.44
CA GLY A 93 -21.73 2.72 -6.82
C GLY A 93 -20.99 1.50 -7.36
N THR A 94 -20.37 1.59 -8.52
CA THR A 94 -19.54 0.50 -9.04
C THR A 94 -18.30 0.35 -8.17
N HIS A 95 -18.10 -0.82 -7.54
CA HIS A 95 -16.98 -1.13 -6.63
C HIS A 95 -16.74 -0.10 -5.49
N ASN A 96 -17.77 0.67 -5.12
CA ASN A 96 -17.67 1.65 -4.03
C ASN A 96 -18.10 1.05 -2.71
N TYR A 97 -17.16 0.44 -2.01
CA TYR A 97 -17.40 -0.30 -0.76
C TYR A 97 -17.41 0.58 0.49
N PHE A 98 -17.14 1.87 0.36
CA PHE A 98 -17.02 2.80 1.50
C PHE A 98 -18.02 3.94 1.44
N GLY A 99 -18.99 3.90 0.53
CA GLY A 99 -19.97 4.97 0.41
C GLY A 99 -19.36 6.34 0.05
N LEU A 100 -18.30 6.35 -0.74
CA LEU A 100 -17.57 7.56 -1.09
C LEU A 100 -18.39 8.42 -2.05
N LYS A 101 -18.80 9.61 -1.59
CA LYS A 101 -19.58 10.55 -2.37
C LYS A 101 -18.71 11.26 -3.41
N GLY A 102 -19.29 11.52 -4.59
CA GLY A 102 -18.63 12.23 -5.67
C GLY A 102 -19.33 12.01 -7.01
N SER A 103 -18.71 12.43 -8.10
CA SER A 103 -19.26 12.24 -9.45
C SER A 103 -19.26 10.75 -9.83
N GLY A 104 -20.45 10.20 -10.09
CA GLY A 104 -20.66 8.79 -10.44
C GLY A 104 -22.12 8.40 -10.37
N THR A 105 -22.41 7.17 -9.92
CA THR A 105 -23.76 6.64 -9.87
C THR A 105 -24.64 7.35 -8.84
N ALA A 106 -25.79 7.86 -9.30
CA ALA A 106 -26.82 8.45 -8.43
C ALA A 106 -27.65 7.33 -7.76
N THR A 107 -27.68 7.33 -6.44
CA THR A 107 -28.37 6.30 -5.65
C THR A 107 -29.30 6.95 -4.61
N LYS A 108 -30.47 6.38 -4.42
CA LYS A 108 -31.35 6.77 -3.31
C LYS A 108 -30.71 6.32 -2.00
N THR A 109 -30.51 7.26 -1.09
CA THR A 109 -29.95 7.02 0.24
C THR A 109 -30.86 7.64 1.29
N GLN A 110 -30.64 7.27 2.55
CA GLN A 110 -31.32 7.89 3.69
C GLN A 110 -30.29 8.48 4.62
N GLU A 111 -30.46 9.73 4.97
CA GLU A 111 -29.63 10.41 5.94
C GLU A 111 -30.43 10.87 7.15
N PHE A 112 -29.78 10.82 8.31
CA PHE A 112 -30.37 11.32 9.56
C PHE A 112 -30.09 12.80 9.68
N ILE A 113 -31.08 13.64 9.36
CA ILE A 113 -30.95 15.10 9.38
C ILE A 113 -31.95 15.66 10.40
N ASN A 114 -31.47 16.45 11.35
CA ASN A 114 -32.28 17.11 12.37
C ASN A 114 -33.25 16.16 13.12
N GLY A 115 -32.79 14.94 13.44
CA GLY A 115 -33.58 13.98 14.18
C GLY A 115 -34.55 13.13 13.34
N GLN A 116 -34.53 13.25 12.02
CA GLN A 116 -35.41 12.49 11.12
C GLN A 116 -34.61 11.82 10.00
N MET A 117 -35.10 10.64 9.57
CA MET A 117 -34.57 9.97 8.37
C MET A 117 -35.16 10.61 7.12
N VAL A 118 -34.30 11.22 6.32
CA VAL A 118 -34.66 11.90 5.07
C VAL A 118 -34.14 11.07 3.89
N SER A 119 -35.06 10.70 3.00
CA SER A 119 -34.66 10.06 1.73
C SER A 119 -34.18 11.12 0.75
N MET A 120 -32.98 10.92 0.22
CA MET A 120 -32.39 11.81 -0.78
C MET A 120 -31.67 11.01 -1.88
N VAL A 121 -31.36 11.67 -2.98
CA VAL A 121 -30.54 11.10 -4.03
C VAL A 121 -29.15 11.70 -3.88
N ASP A 122 -28.16 10.85 -3.75
CA ASP A 122 -26.77 11.27 -3.65
C ASP A 122 -25.95 10.55 -4.74
N SER A 123 -24.84 11.16 -5.16
CA SER A 123 -23.97 10.60 -6.18
C SER A 123 -22.73 9.98 -5.51
N PHE A 124 -22.41 8.77 -5.94
CA PHE A 124 -21.30 7.99 -5.40
C PHE A 124 -20.29 7.71 -6.50
N ILE A 125 -19.00 7.77 -6.15
CA ILE A 125 -17.91 7.52 -7.10
C ILE A 125 -17.96 6.08 -7.60
N ASP A 126 -17.80 5.92 -8.92
CA ASP A 126 -17.60 4.59 -9.53
C ASP A 126 -16.12 4.27 -9.64
N PHE A 127 -15.73 3.07 -9.23
CA PHE A 127 -14.36 2.60 -9.32
C PHE A 127 -14.26 1.40 -10.28
N PRO A 128 -13.13 1.25 -11.00
CA PRO A 128 -12.93 0.11 -11.91
C PRO A 128 -12.79 -1.22 -11.16
N ASP A 129 -12.25 -1.19 -9.94
CA ASP A 129 -12.00 -2.37 -9.12
C ASP A 129 -11.88 -2.03 -7.62
N LEU A 130 -11.74 -3.08 -6.78
CA LEU A 130 -11.58 -2.95 -5.34
C LEU A 130 -10.30 -2.20 -4.97
N LEU A 131 -9.17 -2.47 -5.66
CA LEU A 131 -7.90 -1.81 -5.36
C LEU A 131 -7.99 -0.29 -5.55
N SER A 132 -8.61 0.14 -6.63
CA SER A 132 -8.81 1.57 -6.94
C SER A 132 -9.66 2.27 -5.88
N CYS A 133 -10.72 1.61 -5.41
CA CYS A 133 -11.56 2.11 -4.32
C CYS A 133 -10.79 2.22 -3.00
N VAL A 134 -10.05 1.17 -2.63
CA VAL A 134 -9.21 1.16 -1.42
C VAL A 134 -8.11 2.22 -1.51
N ARG A 135 -7.44 2.32 -2.66
CA ARG A 135 -6.38 3.32 -2.90
C ARG A 135 -6.91 4.75 -2.73
N TYR A 136 -8.08 5.03 -3.28
CA TYR A 136 -8.74 6.34 -3.10
C TYR A 136 -9.00 6.64 -1.63
N LEU A 137 -9.60 5.69 -0.87
CA LEU A 137 -9.87 5.86 0.55
C LEU A 137 -8.58 6.11 1.34
N VAL A 138 -7.55 5.28 1.12
CA VAL A 138 -6.28 5.38 1.84
C VAL A 138 -5.60 6.72 1.57
N HIS A 139 -5.53 7.14 0.31
CA HIS A 139 -4.94 8.43 -0.03
C HIS A 139 -5.74 9.60 0.55
N ARG A 140 -7.06 9.48 0.64
CA ARG A 140 -7.94 10.56 1.12
C ARG A 140 -7.93 10.71 2.63
N TRP A 141 -7.89 9.60 3.38
CA TRP A 141 -8.16 9.59 4.83
C TRP A 141 -7.01 9.03 5.68
N HIS A 142 -6.14 8.19 5.11
CA HIS A 142 -5.07 7.56 5.89
C HIS A 142 -3.73 8.25 5.71
N CYS A 143 -3.39 8.71 4.50
CA CYS A 143 -2.15 9.43 4.23
C CYS A 143 -2.23 10.88 4.71
N ASP A 144 -1.06 11.42 5.06
CA ASP A 144 -0.94 12.84 5.41
C ASP A 144 -1.08 13.73 4.17
N TYR A 145 -1.71 14.87 4.36
CA TYR A 145 -1.76 15.96 3.41
C TYR A 145 -1.09 17.20 3.98
N VAL A 146 -0.82 18.19 3.14
CA VAL A 146 -0.25 19.48 3.57
C VAL A 146 -1.16 20.16 4.62
N ALA A 147 -2.48 20.00 4.49
CA ALA A 147 -3.46 20.67 5.32
C ALA A 147 -3.89 19.88 6.56
N TYR A 148 -3.70 18.56 6.60
CA TYR A 148 -4.08 17.74 7.76
C TYR A 148 -3.29 16.43 7.84
N LYS A 149 -3.28 15.84 9.02
CA LYS A 149 -2.68 14.55 9.32
C LYS A 149 -3.71 13.43 9.15
N GLY A 150 -3.40 12.41 8.35
CA GLY A 150 -4.25 11.24 8.20
C GLY A 150 -4.03 10.19 9.30
N CYS A 151 -4.83 9.13 9.25
CA CYS A 151 -4.78 8.03 10.22
C CYS A 151 -3.39 7.37 10.36
N ASN A 152 -2.56 7.43 9.32
CA ASN A 152 -1.20 6.87 9.34
C ASN A 152 -0.29 7.58 10.37
N SER A 153 -0.61 8.81 10.76
CA SER A 153 0.13 9.56 11.80
C SER A 153 -0.19 9.11 13.22
N ALA A 154 -1.23 8.33 13.43
CA ALA A 154 -1.60 7.82 14.75
C ALA A 154 -0.52 6.87 15.31
N ALA A 155 -0.41 6.78 16.64
CA ALA A 155 0.57 5.92 17.31
C ALA A 155 0.21 4.42 17.18
N ASN A 156 -1.08 4.10 17.13
CA ASN A 156 -1.59 2.74 16.99
C ASN A 156 -2.93 2.70 16.25
N ARG A 157 -3.37 1.51 15.84
CA ARG A 157 -4.60 1.31 15.06
C ARG A 157 -5.88 1.79 15.74
N ASN A 158 -5.95 1.74 17.08
CA ASN A 158 -7.13 2.17 17.82
C ASN A 158 -7.21 3.70 17.84
N GLU A 159 -6.07 4.38 17.96
CA GLU A 159 -6.02 5.83 17.80
C GLU A 159 -6.33 6.25 16.37
N ALA A 160 -5.84 5.51 15.36
CA ALA A 160 -6.16 5.76 13.96
C ALA A 160 -7.67 5.71 13.70
N ALA A 161 -8.40 4.76 14.31
CA ALA A 161 -9.85 4.71 14.24
C ALA A 161 -10.52 5.95 14.84
N LYS A 162 -9.99 6.48 15.96
CA LYS A 162 -10.50 7.71 16.59
C LYS A 162 -10.22 8.95 15.74
N TRP A 163 -9.10 8.96 15.00
CA TRP A 163 -8.78 10.05 14.09
C TRP A 163 -9.78 10.17 12.94
N LEU A 164 -10.29 9.06 12.41
CA LEU A 164 -11.34 9.10 11.38
C LEU A 164 -12.59 9.89 11.83
N VAL A 165 -13.01 9.71 13.09
CA VAL A 165 -14.13 10.48 13.66
C VAL A 165 -13.74 11.95 13.84
N LYS A 166 -12.55 12.21 14.38
CA LYS A 166 -12.03 13.57 14.60
C LYS A 166 -11.90 14.35 13.27
N ASP A 167 -11.48 13.66 12.20
CA ASP A 167 -11.28 14.26 10.89
C ASP A 167 -12.58 14.33 10.06
N GLY A 168 -13.72 13.91 10.65
CA GLY A 168 -15.04 14.06 10.05
C GLY A 168 -15.39 12.98 8.99
N TYR A 169 -14.73 11.83 9.02
CA TYR A 169 -15.11 10.70 8.15
C TYR A 169 -16.53 10.20 8.46
N ALA A 170 -16.88 10.13 9.74
CA ALA A 170 -18.19 9.72 10.20
C ALA A 170 -18.71 10.63 11.32
N THR A 171 -20.01 10.85 11.35
CA THR A 171 -20.71 11.64 12.38
C THR A 171 -21.17 10.80 13.59
N ASP A 172 -21.15 9.48 13.47
CA ASP A 172 -21.51 8.56 14.54
C ASP A 172 -20.42 8.57 15.62
N PRO A 173 -20.72 8.99 16.87
CA PRO A 173 -19.75 9.03 17.96
C PRO A 173 -19.19 7.64 18.32
N ASN A 174 -19.93 6.57 18.03
CA ASN A 174 -19.51 5.20 18.29
C ASN A 174 -18.76 4.55 17.10
N TYR A 175 -18.48 5.31 16.03
CA TYR A 175 -17.84 4.78 14.83
C TYR A 175 -16.48 4.14 15.12
N ALA A 176 -15.63 4.85 15.86
CA ALA A 176 -14.32 4.33 16.24
C ALA A 176 -14.40 3.03 17.03
N ASP A 177 -15.32 2.92 17.99
CA ASP A 177 -15.48 1.71 18.80
C ASP A 177 -15.98 0.52 17.97
N LYS A 178 -16.85 0.76 16.99
CA LYS A 178 -17.29 -0.26 16.03
C LYS A 178 -16.12 -0.78 15.20
N LEU A 179 -15.26 0.11 14.69
CA LEU A 179 -14.06 -0.28 13.94
C LEU A 179 -13.06 -1.05 14.83
N ILE A 180 -12.80 -0.58 16.05
CA ILE A 180 -11.92 -1.26 17.01
C ILE A 180 -12.44 -2.67 17.33
N LYS A 181 -13.74 -2.82 17.51
CA LYS A 181 -14.39 -4.13 17.72
C LYS A 181 -14.15 -5.05 16.51
N LEU A 182 -14.41 -4.56 15.30
CA LEU A 182 -14.20 -5.32 14.06
C LEU A 182 -12.73 -5.72 13.87
N MET A 183 -11.79 -4.82 14.13
CA MET A 183 -10.36 -5.12 14.07
C MET A 183 -9.94 -6.19 15.10
N ARG A 184 -10.57 -6.21 16.28
CA ARG A 184 -10.31 -7.22 17.30
C ARG A 184 -10.87 -8.58 16.91
N GLU A 185 -12.07 -8.61 16.33
CA GLU A 185 -12.77 -9.86 15.98
C GLU A 185 -12.17 -10.53 14.73
N ASN A 186 -11.74 -9.73 13.74
CA ASN A 186 -11.20 -10.23 12.48
C ASN A 186 -9.68 -10.09 12.38
N GLY A 187 -9.10 -9.18 13.13
CA GLY A 187 -7.67 -8.85 13.12
C GLY A 187 -6.90 -9.46 14.29
N ALA A 188 -7.47 -10.41 15.02
CA ALA A 188 -6.62 -11.39 15.65
C ALA A 188 -5.80 -11.97 14.50
N PRO A 189 -4.44 -11.92 14.52
CA PRO A 189 -3.68 -12.66 13.55
C PRO A 189 -4.30 -14.06 13.59
N ALA A 190 -4.76 -14.56 12.46
CA ALA A 190 -4.89 -15.99 12.28
C ALA A 190 -3.61 -16.48 12.94
N LYS A 191 -3.76 -17.16 14.11
CA LYS A 191 -2.66 -17.57 14.96
C LYS A 191 -1.55 -17.87 13.99
N ALA A 192 -0.57 -16.92 13.88
CA ALA A 192 0.49 -17.15 12.96
C ALA A 192 0.97 -18.49 13.45
N THR A 193 0.69 -19.51 12.70
CA THR A 193 1.43 -20.73 12.85
C THR A 193 2.81 -20.21 12.62
N SER A 194 3.47 -19.86 13.72
CA SER A 194 4.88 -19.55 13.72
C SER A 194 5.45 -20.81 13.10
N VAL A 195 5.62 -20.77 11.77
CA VAL A 195 6.40 -21.77 11.11
C VAL A 195 7.77 -21.47 11.62
N LEU A 196 8.10 -22.13 12.74
CA LEU A 196 9.45 -22.14 13.25
C LEU A 196 10.25 -22.82 12.14
N LEU A 197 10.79 -22.00 11.23
CA LEU A 197 11.68 -22.51 10.21
C LEU A 197 12.83 -23.17 10.97
N LYS A 198 13.02 -24.46 10.74
CA LYS A 198 14.15 -25.20 11.31
C LYS A 198 15.43 -24.76 10.59
N VAL A 199 15.79 -23.50 10.78
CA VAL A 199 17.03 -22.94 10.24
C VAL A 199 18.17 -23.58 11.02
N PRO A 200 19.10 -24.29 10.35
CA PRO A 200 20.25 -24.90 10.99
C PRO A 200 21.08 -23.82 11.67
N TYR A 201 21.43 -24.02 12.93
CA TYR A 201 22.31 -23.12 13.65
C TYR A 201 23.76 -23.30 13.19
N GLU A 202 24.46 -22.19 12.96
CA GLU A 202 25.91 -22.12 12.74
C GLU A 202 26.52 -21.16 13.77
N ALA A 203 27.51 -21.61 14.49
CA ALA A 203 28.17 -20.81 15.52
C ALA A 203 29.32 -20.01 14.88
N GLN A 204 29.30 -18.70 15.00
CA GLN A 204 30.34 -17.84 14.42
C GLN A 204 31.74 -18.07 14.96
N ASN A 205 31.87 -18.67 16.15
CA ASN A 205 33.16 -18.82 16.85
C ASN A 205 33.87 -20.19 16.61
N ASP A 206 33.25 -21.08 15.83
CA ASP A 206 33.85 -22.40 15.49
C ASP A 206 34.42 -22.44 14.07
N ASN A 207 34.42 -21.32 13.35
CA ASN A 207 34.97 -21.18 12.03
C ASN A 207 36.49 -21.39 11.99
N LYS A 208 36.95 -22.10 10.97
CA LYS A 208 38.40 -22.38 10.76
C LYS A 208 39.21 -21.13 10.44
N SER A 209 38.53 -20.04 10.03
CA SER A 209 39.16 -18.74 9.75
C SER A 209 39.89 -18.13 10.97
N GLY A 210 39.49 -18.45 12.20
CA GLY A 210 39.94 -17.81 13.44
C GLY A 210 39.44 -16.37 13.60
N THR A 211 38.57 -15.88 12.69
CA THR A 211 38.01 -14.51 12.68
C THR A 211 36.54 -14.47 13.12
N GLY A 212 36.08 -15.55 13.78
CA GLY A 212 34.66 -15.71 14.17
C GLY A 212 34.05 -14.52 14.91
N TYR A 213 34.84 -13.78 15.69
CA TYR A 213 34.41 -12.57 16.40
C TYR A 213 33.93 -11.43 15.46
N ARG A 214 34.21 -11.52 14.15
CA ARG A 214 33.75 -10.57 13.08
C ARG A 214 32.70 -11.15 12.16
N GLU A 215 32.33 -12.42 12.34
CA GLU A 215 31.58 -13.18 11.35
C GLU A 215 30.08 -13.36 11.66
N CYS A 216 29.54 -12.60 12.62
CA CYS A 216 28.11 -12.71 12.98
C CYS A 216 27.18 -12.57 11.79
N PHE A 217 27.47 -11.65 10.87
CA PHE A 217 26.70 -11.46 9.64
C PHE A 217 26.85 -12.65 8.69
N SER A 218 28.09 -13.13 8.48
CA SER A 218 28.41 -14.26 7.61
C SER A 218 27.75 -15.55 8.09
N SER A 219 27.84 -15.85 9.38
CA SER A 219 27.20 -17.05 9.95
C SER A 219 25.67 -16.96 9.86
N SER A 220 25.08 -15.77 10.04
CA SER A 220 23.64 -15.59 9.83
C SER A 220 23.22 -15.81 8.38
N CYS A 221 24.01 -15.33 7.42
CA CYS A 221 23.78 -15.58 5.99
C CYS A 221 24.00 -17.05 5.63
N ALA A 222 25.02 -17.70 6.23
CA ALA A 222 25.28 -19.11 6.04
C ALA A 222 24.13 -20.00 6.55
N MET A 223 23.56 -19.68 7.72
CA MET A 223 22.37 -20.36 8.25
C MET A 223 21.21 -20.32 7.25
N LEU A 224 20.96 -19.15 6.64
CA LEU A 224 19.91 -18.99 5.63
C LEU A 224 20.23 -19.77 4.34
N ALA A 225 21.47 -19.68 3.86
CA ALA A 225 21.91 -20.40 2.67
C ALA A 225 21.85 -21.92 2.89
N LYS A 226 22.22 -22.41 4.09
CA LYS A 226 22.11 -23.80 4.49
C LYS A 226 20.66 -24.28 4.55
N PHE A 227 19.76 -23.46 5.09
CA PHE A 227 18.33 -23.75 5.10
C PHE A 227 17.77 -24.00 3.69
N TYR A 228 18.24 -23.23 2.70
CA TYR A 228 17.89 -23.42 1.30
C TYR A 228 18.75 -24.45 0.54
N GLY A 229 19.59 -25.20 1.26
CA GLY A 229 20.44 -26.26 0.68
C GLY A 229 21.53 -25.76 -0.27
N LYS A 230 21.96 -24.50 -0.14
CA LYS A 230 22.98 -23.87 -1.00
C LYS A 230 24.41 -24.05 -0.50
N VAL A 231 24.58 -24.23 0.79
CA VAL A 231 25.87 -24.50 1.47
C VAL A 231 25.66 -25.54 2.56
N LYS A 232 26.74 -26.19 2.97
CA LYS A 232 26.73 -27.21 4.05
C LYS A 232 27.17 -26.64 5.40
N SER A 233 27.95 -25.55 5.40
CA SER A 233 28.47 -24.89 6.59
C SER A 233 28.76 -23.41 6.31
N ASP A 234 29.04 -22.65 7.38
CA ASP A 234 29.52 -21.28 7.27
C ASP A 234 30.95 -21.16 6.72
N ASP A 235 31.83 -22.16 6.97
CA ASP A 235 33.13 -22.26 6.34
C ASP A 235 33.00 -22.34 4.79
N GLU A 236 32.04 -23.13 4.27
CA GLU A 236 31.77 -23.20 2.84
C GLU A 236 31.22 -21.87 2.29
N TYR A 237 30.32 -21.22 3.03
CA TYR A 237 29.80 -19.91 2.70
C TYR A 237 30.91 -18.85 2.64
N ASN A 238 31.80 -18.83 3.64
CA ASN A 238 32.95 -17.92 3.70
C ASN A 238 33.93 -18.16 2.56
N ALA A 239 34.17 -19.41 2.19
CA ALA A 239 35.01 -19.76 1.04
C ALA A 239 34.43 -19.25 -0.29
N ILE A 240 33.08 -19.28 -0.45
CA ILE A 240 32.41 -18.72 -1.62
C ILE A 240 32.53 -17.20 -1.60
N ARG A 241 32.21 -16.54 -0.47
CA ARG A 241 32.29 -15.09 -0.30
C ARG A 241 33.67 -14.54 -0.66
N ALA A 242 34.73 -15.17 -0.15
CA ALA A 242 36.11 -14.76 -0.39
C ALA A 242 36.52 -14.74 -1.89
N LYS A 243 35.80 -15.49 -2.76
CA LYS A 243 36.06 -15.48 -4.20
C LYS A 243 35.52 -14.23 -4.89
N TYR A 244 34.55 -13.55 -4.30
CA TYR A 244 33.87 -12.41 -4.89
C TYR A 244 34.28 -11.06 -4.28
N GLY A 245 35.19 -11.09 -3.32
CA GLY A 245 35.66 -9.92 -2.59
C GLY A 245 34.75 -9.58 -1.39
N ASP A 246 35.36 -9.11 -0.30
CA ASP A 246 34.63 -8.57 0.84
C ASP A 246 34.12 -7.16 0.57
#